data_2c843a99bbbcd691164915f8c30a4296
#
_entry.id   2c843a99bbbcd691164915f8c30a4296
#
_cell.length_a   1.000
_cell.length_b   1.000
_cell.length_c   1.000
_cell.angle_alpha   90.00
_cell.angle_beta   90.00
_cell.angle_gamma   90.00
#
_symmetry.space_group_name_H-M   'P 1'
#
loop_
_entity.id
_entity.type
_entity.pdbx_description
1 polymer ?
#
loop_
_entity_poly.entity_id
_entity_poly.type
_entity_poly.pdbx_seq_one_letter_code
_entity_poly.pdbx_strand_id
1 'polypeptide(L)'
;MSKHDSEARGITRRGFLSAACAVVGGTAATAAMPAAALAVEQGVIGDWTADGSKNVAVPDSAATNASGLDGTYREHNAAAFPANDATPIAPRAVPETWDYECDVCVVGAGGGGLNAAARAAELGADVICVEALGLHGGNAQSAGMCGILGGYSGQNKKHFAFPSYPFDAQALTDWAMDEYHYAADPKLIYKIASEGGKSLDWMADCGVRWRLGEVPVYVAPKNATLDHHVLKMKDATDAMFAFGQRNGVRYKFRCPATALVRDDSGRIVGLVAREDFGREVYIHAKGAVILTAGGFCNNKALLEKYIPTAAMGCASSYLVGGEAGECFRMGLGAGADVSGFNSSASFDGGVDWQAEGGQWARFLYDGMTQLSRQPWLTIDRCGNRLRYMDSRVAEDGANAIYALGDLATIQMTPPGHRSYIIFDADYEDHLAGFAQEHCRKLITPDLEQIDKVPEHYRDWHHGVQDAIDADVLKRRDTLEELEADLGFAPGVLTEAVAKWNECCERGEDDFMYPMPPEWLHAITKPPFYGCRIGGNLYGTKAGLLINDQMQVVGTNGLVIPGLYAGWHTAGGACGENSYIGDPILGSLMGDVGLAFCGGYLCGTSAVEHELQGAK
;
A
#
# COMPACT_ATOMS: atom_id res chain seq x y z
N MET A 1 54.88 6.50 10.71
CA MET A 1 54.16 5.92 9.56
C MET A 1 53.48 4.66 10.05
N SER A 2 52.25 4.73 10.53
CA SER A 2 51.43 3.63 10.97
C SER A 2 50.23 3.55 10.06
N LYS A 3 50.04 2.40 9.43
CA LYS A 3 48.84 2.05 8.65
C LYS A 3 47.68 1.84 9.61
N HIS A 4 46.63 2.62 9.48
CA HIS A 4 45.31 2.25 9.93
C HIS A 4 44.53 1.75 8.72
N ASP A 5 44.41 0.44 8.63
CA ASP A 5 43.46 -0.21 7.72
C ASP A 5 42.06 -0.07 8.29
N SER A 6 41.27 0.77 7.67
CA SER A 6 39.83 0.82 7.90
C SER A 6 39.16 -0.26 7.02
N GLU A 7 38.94 -1.44 7.58
CA GLU A 7 38.05 -2.44 6.97
C GLU A 7 36.59 -2.06 7.24
N ALA A 8 36.07 -1.14 6.46
CA ALA A 8 34.63 -1.02 6.27
C ALA A 8 34.24 -1.90 5.08
N ARG A 9 34.06 -3.20 5.31
CA ARG A 9 33.42 -4.09 4.33
C ARG A 9 31.93 -3.82 4.39
N GLY A 10 31.40 -3.20 3.36
CA GLY A 10 29.95 -3.12 3.13
C GLY A 10 29.35 -4.54 3.11
N ILE A 11 28.40 -4.77 4.00
CA ILE A 11 27.68 -6.05 4.06
C ILE A 11 26.65 -6.01 2.95
N THR A 12 26.80 -6.84 1.93
CA THR A 12 25.81 -6.98 0.87
C THR A 12 24.58 -7.71 1.40
N ARG A 13 23.41 -7.51 0.78
CA ARG A 13 22.14 -8.19 1.09
C ARG A 13 22.31 -9.70 1.30
N ARG A 14 23.12 -10.36 0.48
CA ARG A 14 23.49 -11.78 0.62
C ARG A 14 24.39 -12.06 1.82
N GLY A 15 25.35 -11.21 2.09
CA GLY A 15 26.26 -11.37 3.23
C GLY A 15 25.54 -11.15 4.56
N PHE A 16 24.56 -10.29 4.59
CA PHE A 16 23.73 -10.05 5.76
C PHE A 16 22.80 -11.22 6.06
N LEU A 17 22.13 -11.79 5.06
CA LEU A 17 21.31 -13.00 5.21
C LEU A 17 22.14 -14.18 5.71
N SER A 18 23.37 -14.35 5.20
CA SER A 18 24.29 -15.40 5.66
C SER A 18 24.78 -15.16 7.10
N ALA A 19 24.96 -13.91 7.52
CA ALA A 19 25.37 -13.60 8.90
C ALA A 19 24.23 -13.78 9.90
N ALA A 20 22.99 -13.49 9.51
CA ALA A 20 21.80 -13.75 10.33
C ALA A 20 21.59 -15.27 10.52
N CYS A 21 21.74 -16.06 9.47
CA CYS A 21 21.71 -17.53 9.55
C CYS A 21 22.86 -18.12 10.40
N ALA A 22 24.04 -17.52 10.38
CA ALA A 22 25.18 -18.01 11.16
C ALA A 22 25.07 -17.76 12.67
N VAL A 23 24.25 -16.78 13.09
CA VAL A 23 23.97 -16.52 14.51
C VAL A 23 22.90 -17.48 15.07
N VAL A 24 22.06 -18.05 14.22
CA VAL A 24 21.03 -19.03 14.62
C VAL A 24 21.52 -20.49 14.54
N GLY A 25 22.60 -20.76 13.79
CA GLY A 25 23.16 -22.10 13.57
C GLY A 25 24.10 -22.64 14.67
N GLY A 26 24.22 -22.00 15.81
CA GLY A 26 25.03 -22.41 16.94
C GLY A 26 24.24 -23.20 17.98
N THR A 27 24.29 -24.53 17.89
CA THR A 27 23.92 -25.54 18.91
C THR A 27 22.57 -25.39 19.59
N ALA A 28 21.71 -26.34 19.34
CA ALA A 28 20.49 -26.63 20.08
C ALA A 28 20.77 -26.71 21.60
N ALA A 29 20.68 -25.59 22.26
CA ALA A 29 20.32 -25.51 23.66
C ALA A 29 18.91 -24.92 23.66
N THR A 30 17.93 -25.77 23.84
CA THR A 30 16.57 -25.41 24.22
C THR A 30 16.64 -24.63 25.55
N ALA A 31 16.99 -23.37 25.47
CA ALA A 31 16.70 -22.43 26.51
C ALA A 31 15.23 -22.08 26.33
N ALA A 32 14.37 -22.75 27.12
CA ALA A 32 13.01 -22.34 27.32
C ALA A 32 13.01 -20.82 27.53
N MET A 33 12.40 -20.07 26.63
CA MET A 33 12.09 -18.68 26.89
C MET A 33 11.29 -18.62 28.18
N PRO A 34 11.58 -17.71 29.12
CA PRO A 34 10.84 -17.64 30.35
C PRO A 34 9.36 -17.41 30.04
N ALA A 35 8.49 -18.15 30.71
CA ALA A 35 7.04 -18.09 30.54
C ALA A 35 6.44 -16.65 30.65
N ALA A 36 7.22 -15.70 31.15
CA ALA A 36 6.89 -14.28 31.15
C ALA A 36 6.85 -13.64 29.72
N ALA A 37 7.56 -14.19 28.74
CA ALA A 37 7.49 -13.69 27.37
C ALA A 37 6.21 -14.16 26.66
N LEU A 38 5.69 -15.34 27.01
CA LEU A 38 4.45 -15.90 26.45
C LEU A 38 3.18 -15.28 27.07
N ALA A 39 3.26 -14.68 28.26
CA ALA A 39 2.11 -14.05 28.91
C ALA A 39 1.79 -12.65 28.36
N VAL A 40 2.65 -12.09 27.49
CA VAL A 40 2.40 -10.81 26.82
C VAL A 40 1.56 -10.99 25.54
N GLU A 41 1.37 -12.24 25.10
CA GLU A 41 0.70 -12.58 23.81
C GLU A 41 -0.80 -12.24 23.73
N GLN A 42 -1.44 -11.81 24.80
CA GLN A 42 -2.88 -11.48 24.79
C GLN A 42 -3.21 -10.15 25.50
N GLY A 43 -2.23 -9.40 25.89
CA GLY A 43 -2.43 -8.12 26.53
C GLY A 43 -2.65 -7.01 25.52
N VAL A 44 -3.87 -6.48 25.47
CA VAL A 44 -4.11 -5.11 24.98
C VAL A 44 -3.15 -4.20 25.75
N ILE A 45 -2.17 -3.59 25.05
CA ILE A 45 -1.24 -2.69 25.69
C ILE A 45 -2.00 -1.41 26.07
N GLY A 46 -2.27 -1.28 27.36
CA GLY A 46 -2.89 -0.12 27.98
C GLY A 46 -4.41 -0.09 27.87
N ASP A 47 -5.05 -0.02 29.02
CA ASP A 47 -6.46 0.42 29.16
C ASP A 47 -6.51 1.94 28.93
N TRP A 48 -6.33 2.35 27.68
CA TRP A 48 -6.37 3.75 27.29
C TRP A 48 -7.79 4.15 26.91
N THR A 49 -8.58 4.47 27.90
CA THR A 49 -9.61 5.46 27.71
C THR A 49 -8.96 6.82 27.96
N ALA A 50 -8.67 7.57 26.91
CA ALA A 50 -8.45 8.99 27.08
C ALA A 50 -9.63 9.51 27.90
N ASP A 51 -9.38 9.97 29.11
CA ASP A 51 -10.29 10.65 30.06
C ASP A 51 -11.57 9.93 30.51
N GLY A 52 -11.74 8.63 30.33
CA GLY A 52 -12.97 7.96 30.76
C GLY A 52 -14.23 8.39 30.01
N SER A 53 -14.12 9.10 28.90
CA SER A 53 -15.28 9.43 28.09
C SER A 53 -15.80 8.18 27.41
N LYS A 54 -16.97 7.75 27.85
CA LYS A 54 -17.77 6.67 27.28
C LYS A 54 -17.90 6.86 25.79
N ASN A 55 -17.70 5.78 25.06
CA ASN A 55 -18.15 5.56 23.68
C ASN A 55 -18.96 6.71 23.12
N VAL A 56 -18.31 7.61 22.43
CA VAL A 56 -19.04 8.44 21.46
C VAL A 56 -19.50 7.43 20.43
N ALA A 57 -20.80 7.20 20.36
CA ALA A 57 -21.39 6.37 19.35
C ALA A 57 -20.93 6.92 18.00
N VAL A 58 -20.00 6.21 17.37
CA VAL A 58 -19.71 6.43 15.96
C VAL A 58 -21.06 6.21 15.28
N PRO A 59 -21.56 7.16 14.49
CA PRO A 59 -22.79 6.93 13.75
C PRO A 59 -22.65 5.58 13.06
N ASP A 60 -23.69 4.79 13.12
CA ASP A 60 -23.70 3.42 12.59
C ASP A 60 -23.58 3.45 11.05
N SER A 61 -22.39 3.82 10.57
CA SER A 61 -21.96 3.68 9.18
C SER A 61 -21.58 2.21 8.90
N ALA A 62 -21.89 1.34 9.84
CA ALA A 62 -21.51 -0.07 9.87
C ALA A 62 -22.12 -0.92 8.75
N ALA A 63 -22.90 -0.35 7.88
CA ALA A 63 -23.44 -1.06 6.71
C ALA A 63 -22.56 -0.93 5.47
N THR A 64 -21.41 -0.28 5.56
CA THR A 64 -20.49 -0.23 4.42
C THR A 64 -19.69 -1.51 4.37
N ASN A 65 -19.99 -2.33 3.36
CA ASN A 65 -19.15 -3.43 2.91
C ASN A 65 -17.67 -3.04 2.99
N ALA A 66 -16.80 -4.01 3.26
CA ALA A 66 -15.35 -3.83 3.26
C ALA A 66 -14.80 -3.23 1.94
N SER A 67 -15.61 -3.22 0.88
CA SER A 67 -15.32 -2.51 -0.37
C SER A 67 -15.58 -1.01 -0.32
N GLY A 68 -16.29 -0.48 0.68
CA GLY A 68 -16.60 0.96 0.82
C GLY A 68 -17.24 1.63 -0.40
N LEU A 69 -17.52 0.85 -1.43
CA LEU A 69 -17.96 1.27 -2.74
C LEU A 69 -19.37 0.76 -2.94
N ASP A 70 -20.31 1.54 -2.48
CA ASP A 70 -21.55 1.55 -3.23
C ASP A 70 -21.21 2.13 -4.62
N GLY A 71 -21.83 1.65 -5.68
CA GLY A 71 -21.60 2.11 -7.06
C GLY A 71 -21.67 3.63 -7.24
N THR A 72 -22.24 4.34 -6.27
CA THR A 72 -22.46 5.80 -6.29
C THR A 72 -21.16 6.60 -6.25
N TYR A 73 -20.09 6.14 -5.55
CA TYR A 73 -18.82 6.84 -5.58
C TYR A 73 -18.19 6.87 -6.98
N ARG A 74 -18.17 5.72 -7.67
CA ARG A 74 -17.60 5.63 -9.03
C ARG A 74 -18.41 6.42 -10.04
N GLU A 75 -19.73 6.33 -9.97
CA GLU A 75 -20.60 7.07 -10.90
C GLU A 75 -20.45 8.57 -10.73
N HIS A 76 -20.44 9.07 -9.49
CA HIS A 76 -20.31 10.50 -9.22
C HIS A 76 -18.88 11.02 -9.44
N ASN A 77 -17.87 10.25 -9.05
CA ASN A 77 -16.48 10.64 -9.28
C ASN A 77 -16.06 10.50 -10.75
N ALA A 78 -16.56 9.51 -11.47
CA ALA A 78 -16.30 9.38 -12.90
C ALA A 78 -16.77 10.61 -13.70
N ALA A 79 -17.85 11.27 -13.25
CA ALA A 79 -18.33 12.51 -13.86
C ALA A 79 -17.46 13.74 -13.53
N ALA A 80 -16.83 13.75 -12.33
CA ALA A 80 -15.99 14.86 -11.87
C ALA A 80 -14.52 14.67 -12.27
N PHE A 81 -14.04 13.43 -12.25
CA PHE A 81 -12.65 13.03 -12.47
C PHE A 81 -12.63 11.74 -13.30
N PRO A 82 -12.58 11.85 -14.62
CA PRO A 82 -12.46 10.67 -15.48
C PRO A 82 -11.28 9.80 -15.01
N ALA A 83 -11.53 8.54 -14.72
CA ALA A 83 -10.55 7.61 -14.11
C ALA A 83 -9.26 7.41 -14.96
N ASN A 84 -9.25 7.84 -16.20
CA ASN A 84 -8.12 7.72 -17.13
C ASN A 84 -7.70 9.08 -17.71
N ASP A 85 -7.71 10.12 -16.87
CA ASP A 85 -7.27 11.47 -17.26
C ASP A 85 -6.05 11.91 -16.44
N ALA A 86 -4.95 12.19 -17.13
CA ALA A 86 -3.70 12.70 -16.54
C ALA A 86 -3.57 14.23 -16.65
N THR A 87 -4.60 14.93 -17.10
CA THR A 87 -4.57 16.38 -17.27
C THR A 87 -4.49 17.09 -15.92
N PRO A 88 -3.51 17.99 -15.70
CA PRO A 88 -3.46 18.81 -14.50
C PRO A 88 -4.73 19.66 -14.33
N ILE A 89 -5.17 19.82 -13.09
CA ILE A 89 -6.36 20.62 -12.73
C ILE A 89 -5.88 22.00 -12.31
N ALA A 90 -6.08 23.01 -13.17
CA ALA A 90 -5.66 24.37 -12.89
C ALA A 90 -6.41 24.97 -11.69
N PRO A 91 -5.73 25.73 -10.81
CA PRO A 91 -6.38 26.46 -9.74
C PRO A 91 -7.42 27.46 -10.26
N ARG A 92 -8.46 27.69 -9.48
CA ARG A 92 -9.43 28.76 -9.70
C ARG A 92 -8.93 30.06 -9.10
N ALA A 93 -9.41 31.19 -9.64
CA ALA A 93 -9.22 32.49 -9.01
C ALA A 93 -10.02 32.61 -7.70
N VAL A 94 -9.66 33.55 -6.86
CA VAL A 94 -10.39 33.87 -5.63
C VAL A 94 -11.82 34.28 -5.98
N PRO A 95 -12.84 33.66 -5.38
CA PRO A 95 -14.25 34.01 -5.64
C PRO A 95 -14.61 35.34 -5.00
N GLU A 96 -15.72 35.93 -5.44
CA GLU A 96 -16.29 37.14 -4.80
C GLU A 96 -16.71 36.87 -3.35
N THR A 97 -17.19 35.67 -3.08
CA THR A 97 -17.63 35.23 -1.74
C THR A 97 -17.22 33.80 -1.48
N TRP A 98 -16.90 33.52 -0.22
CA TRP A 98 -16.60 32.18 0.25
C TRP A 98 -17.83 31.58 0.93
N ASP A 99 -18.11 30.29 0.67
CA ASP A 99 -19.19 29.56 1.35
C ASP A 99 -18.79 29.17 2.78
N TYR A 100 -17.50 28.83 2.96
CA TYR A 100 -16.94 28.41 4.25
C TYR A 100 -15.55 29.01 4.45
N GLU A 101 -15.18 29.16 5.73
CA GLU A 101 -13.85 29.59 6.13
C GLU A 101 -13.29 28.65 7.20
N CYS A 102 -11.96 28.47 7.19
CA CYS A 102 -11.19 27.75 8.20
C CYS A 102 -9.73 28.27 8.20
N ASP A 103 -8.94 27.84 9.17
CA ASP A 103 -7.50 28.09 9.16
C ASP A 103 -6.78 27.06 8.28
N VAL A 104 -7.14 25.78 8.40
CA VAL A 104 -6.58 24.69 7.63
C VAL A 104 -7.69 23.87 6.96
N CYS A 105 -7.57 23.67 5.64
CA CYS A 105 -8.46 22.80 4.90
C CYS A 105 -7.73 21.52 4.48
N VAL A 106 -8.26 20.36 4.87
CA VAL A 106 -7.69 19.05 4.56
C VAL A 106 -8.54 18.35 3.49
N VAL A 107 -7.90 17.78 2.48
CA VAL A 107 -8.56 17.03 1.41
C VAL A 107 -8.33 15.54 1.59
N GLY A 108 -9.41 14.79 1.81
CA GLY A 108 -9.43 13.35 2.07
C GLY A 108 -9.46 13.02 3.56
N ALA A 109 -10.45 12.23 4.00
CA ALA A 109 -10.56 11.71 5.36
C ALA A 109 -10.05 10.26 5.46
N GLY A 110 -9.03 9.90 4.67
CA GLY A 110 -8.25 8.68 4.81
C GLY A 110 -7.27 8.75 5.99
N GLY A 111 -6.39 7.75 6.12
CA GLY A 111 -5.42 7.70 7.23
C GLY A 111 -4.60 8.98 7.39
N GLY A 112 -4.06 9.52 6.30
CA GLY A 112 -3.28 10.76 6.31
C GLY A 112 -4.13 11.98 6.70
N GLY A 113 -5.30 12.13 6.08
CA GLY A 113 -6.15 13.29 6.32
C GLY A 113 -6.78 13.33 7.70
N LEU A 114 -7.15 12.17 8.26
CA LEU A 114 -7.62 12.09 9.64
C LEU A 114 -6.55 12.60 10.62
N ASN A 115 -5.30 12.15 10.43
CA ASN A 115 -4.19 12.58 11.28
C ASN A 115 -3.85 14.06 11.08
N ALA A 116 -3.85 14.55 9.82
CA ALA A 116 -3.57 15.95 9.53
C ALA A 116 -4.61 16.88 10.15
N ALA A 117 -5.90 16.57 9.96
CA ALA A 117 -6.99 17.35 10.51
C ALA A 117 -7.01 17.33 12.04
N ALA A 118 -6.87 16.14 12.63
CA ALA A 118 -6.86 15.97 14.08
C ALA A 118 -5.67 16.71 14.73
N ARG A 119 -4.48 16.62 14.12
CA ARG A 119 -3.27 17.27 14.63
C ARG A 119 -3.36 18.80 14.51
N ALA A 120 -3.82 19.32 13.38
CA ALA A 120 -4.00 20.76 13.21
C ALA A 120 -5.02 21.33 14.22
N ALA A 121 -6.14 20.63 14.43
CA ALA A 121 -7.15 21.04 15.40
C ALA A 121 -6.64 20.97 16.85
N GLU A 122 -5.90 19.93 17.22
CA GLU A 122 -5.26 19.82 18.53
C GLU A 122 -4.31 21.00 18.81
N LEU A 123 -3.62 21.48 17.78
CA LEU A 123 -2.73 22.66 17.86
C LEU A 123 -3.48 24.00 17.82
N GLY A 124 -4.83 23.98 17.79
CA GLY A 124 -5.70 25.15 17.92
C GLY A 124 -6.18 25.76 16.60
N ALA A 125 -5.96 25.13 15.46
CA ALA A 125 -6.48 25.59 14.18
C ALA A 125 -7.98 25.27 14.04
N ASP A 126 -8.73 26.14 13.38
CA ASP A 126 -10.06 25.86 12.85
C ASP A 126 -9.92 25.02 11.57
N VAL A 127 -10.47 23.78 11.56
CA VAL A 127 -10.22 22.81 10.50
C VAL A 127 -11.50 22.37 9.81
N ILE A 128 -11.48 22.41 8.47
CA ILE A 128 -12.44 21.68 7.62
C ILE A 128 -11.71 20.54 6.92
N CYS A 129 -12.28 19.34 6.99
CA CYS A 129 -11.82 18.19 6.22
C CYS A 129 -12.91 17.78 5.23
N VAL A 130 -12.61 17.81 3.93
CA VAL A 130 -13.53 17.38 2.87
C VAL A 130 -13.18 15.95 2.44
N GLU A 131 -14.22 15.12 2.23
CA GLU A 131 -14.09 13.73 1.82
C GLU A 131 -15.07 13.41 0.70
N ALA A 132 -14.57 12.76 -0.34
CA ALA A 132 -15.39 12.39 -1.49
C ALA A 132 -16.38 11.27 -1.16
N LEU A 133 -16.00 10.33 -0.31
CA LEU A 133 -16.86 9.23 0.13
C LEU A 133 -17.86 9.67 1.21
N GLY A 134 -18.86 8.83 1.45
CA GLY A 134 -19.80 9.00 2.57
C GLY A 134 -19.24 8.53 3.93
N LEU A 135 -17.95 8.15 4.00
CA LEU A 135 -17.33 7.56 5.18
C LEU A 135 -15.86 7.99 5.28
N HIS A 136 -15.30 7.91 6.50
CA HIS A 136 -13.89 8.14 6.79
C HIS A 136 -13.06 6.84 6.70
N GLY A 137 -11.74 6.99 6.79
CA GLY A 137 -10.78 5.90 6.89
C GLY A 137 -10.09 5.55 5.57
N GLY A 138 -10.77 5.77 4.44
CA GLY A 138 -10.21 5.47 3.12
C GLY A 138 -9.63 4.03 3.03
N ASN A 139 -8.63 3.81 2.20
CA ASN A 139 -7.97 2.51 2.07
C ASN A 139 -7.20 2.08 3.32
N ALA A 140 -6.83 3.01 4.21
CA ALA A 140 -6.14 2.70 5.46
C ALA A 140 -6.94 1.75 6.37
N GLN A 141 -8.27 1.84 6.38
CA GLN A 141 -9.12 0.96 7.20
C GLN A 141 -9.05 -0.52 6.81
N SER A 142 -8.65 -0.82 5.58
CA SER A 142 -8.55 -2.20 5.05
C SER A 142 -7.17 -2.82 5.28
N ALA A 143 -6.18 -2.05 5.71
CA ALA A 143 -4.84 -2.56 5.93
C ALA A 143 -4.79 -3.56 7.09
N GLY A 144 -3.96 -4.58 6.94
CA GLY A 144 -3.74 -5.60 7.98
C GLY A 144 -2.77 -5.13 9.06
N MET A 145 -1.88 -4.21 8.73
CA MET A 145 -0.80 -3.76 9.60
C MET A 145 -0.46 -2.28 9.37
N CYS A 146 0.26 -1.70 10.31
CA CYS A 146 0.85 -0.37 10.19
C CYS A 146 2.30 -0.42 10.64
N GLY A 147 3.21 -0.22 9.72
CA GLY A 147 4.64 -0.05 9.99
C GLY A 147 5.11 1.34 9.61
N ILE A 148 6.13 1.85 10.25
CA ILE A 148 6.78 3.13 9.90
C ILE A 148 8.24 3.12 10.31
N LEU A 149 9.11 3.74 9.52
CA LEU A 149 10.51 3.90 9.84
C LEU A 149 10.68 4.60 11.20
N GLY A 150 11.44 3.99 12.12
CA GLY A 150 11.57 4.48 13.49
C GLY A 150 10.35 4.20 14.40
N GLY A 151 9.34 3.48 13.92
CA GLY A 151 8.11 3.22 14.67
C GLY A 151 8.31 2.44 15.96
N TYR A 152 9.29 1.52 16.00
CA TYR A 152 9.67 0.81 17.22
C TYR A 152 11.06 1.24 17.66
N SER A 153 11.10 2.33 18.30
CA SER A 153 12.35 2.89 18.76
C SER A 153 12.30 3.20 20.25
N GLY A 154 13.44 3.61 20.83
CA GLY A 154 13.46 4.14 22.17
C GLY A 154 12.55 5.34 22.43
N GLN A 155 11.96 5.92 21.38
CA GLN A 155 10.99 7.01 21.47
C GLN A 155 9.63 6.55 22.02
N ASN A 156 9.21 5.31 21.75
CA ASN A 156 7.88 4.79 22.06
C ASN A 156 7.74 4.20 23.46
N LYS A 157 8.63 4.54 24.38
CA LYS A 157 8.64 3.96 25.74
C LYS A 157 7.37 4.21 26.54
N LYS A 158 6.63 5.24 26.21
CA LYS A 158 5.41 5.63 26.91
C LYS A 158 4.30 4.59 26.76
N HIS A 159 4.15 4.02 25.57
CA HIS A 159 3.03 3.17 25.21
C HIS A 159 3.40 1.71 24.96
N PHE A 160 4.68 1.41 24.74
CA PHE A 160 5.12 0.09 24.36
C PHE A 160 6.03 -0.53 25.42
N ALA A 161 5.58 -1.61 26.04
CA ALA A 161 6.30 -2.33 27.08
C ALA A 161 7.46 -3.21 26.56
N PHE A 162 7.88 -3.04 25.33
CA PHE A 162 8.90 -3.87 24.71
C PHE A 162 10.32 -3.38 24.99
N PRO A 163 11.32 -4.27 24.92
CA PRO A 163 12.70 -3.85 24.92
C PRO A 163 12.94 -2.90 23.75
N SER A 164 12.98 -1.61 24.05
CA SER A 164 13.28 -0.60 23.05
C SER A 164 14.73 -0.76 22.59
N TYR A 165 14.92 -0.89 21.30
CA TYR A 165 16.25 -0.76 20.72
C TYR A 165 16.73 0.70 20.82
N PRO A 166 18.05 0.94 20.92
CA PRO A 166 18.58 2.29 20.86
C PRO A 166 18.11 2.97 19.57
N PHE A 167 17.53 4.16 19.72
CA PHE A 167 17.05 4.93 18.58
C PHE A 167 18.17 5.78 18.01
N ASP A 168 18.40 5.67 16.72
CA ASP A 168 19.35 6.48 15.96
C ASP A 168 18.73 6.81 14.59
N ALA A 169 18.18 8.02 14.47
CA ALA A 169 17.54 8.48 13.23
C ALA A 169 18.53 8.58 12.07
N GLN A 170 19.81 8.93 12.35
CA GLN A 170 20.82 9.02 11.30
C GLN A 170 21.14 7.61 10.76
N ALA A 171 21.37 6.64 11.63
CA ALA A 171 21.64 5.27 11.20
C ALA A 171 20.47 4.66 10.39
N LEU A 172 19.24 4.98 10.76
CA LEU A 172 18.06 4.57 9.99
C LEU A 172 17.99 5.26 8.62
N THR A 173 18.35 6.53 8.59
CA THR A 173 18.41 7.31 7.34
C THR A 173 19.49 6.77 6.42
N ASP A 174 20.70 6.55 6.93
CA ASP A 174 21.81 6.03 6.15
C ASP A 174 21.48 4.66 5.56
N TRP A 175 20.85 3.80 6.36
CA TRP A 175 20.39 2.50 5.89
C TRP A 175 19.30 2.62 4.81
N ALA A 176 18.28 3.44 5.00
CA ALA A 176 17.22 3.63 4.00
C ALA A 176 17.77 4.24 2.70
N MET A 177 18.71 5.19 2.80
CA MET A 177 19.37 5.78 1.64
C MET A 177 20.21 4.76 0.87
N ASP A 178 20.92 3.86 1.57
CA ASP A 178 21.67 2.78 0.93
C ASP A 178 20.76 1.81 0.16
N GLU A 179 19.65 1.41 0.78
CA GLU A 179 18.66 0.55 0.16
C GLU A 179 17.94 1.20 -1.06
N TYR A 180 17.72 2.50 -1.01
CA TYR A 180 17.18 3.25 -2.15
C TYR A 180 18.25 3.71 -3.14
N HIS A 181 19.49 3.21 -3.00
CA HIS A 181 20.60 3.58 -3.88
C HIS A 181 20.79 5.10 -3.98
N TYR A 182 20.55 5.81 -2.89
CA TYR A 182 20.63 7.27 -2.77
C TYR A 182 19.67 8.05 -3.69
N ALA A 183 18.61 7.41 -4.17
CA ALA A 183 17.62 8.02 -5.04
C ALA A 183 16.43 8.67 -4.30
N ALA A 184 16.58 8.96 -3.01
CA ALA A 184 15.57 9.63 -2.18
C ALA A 184 16.16 10.91 -1.53
N ASP A 185 15.30 11.79 -0.99
CA ASP A 185 15.76 12.94 -0.22
C ASP A 185 16.15 12.53 1.21
N PRO A 186 17.44 12.64 1.61
CA PRO A 186 17.89 12.25 2.93
C PRO A 186 17.26 13.06 4.06
N LYS A 187 16.89 14.33 3.83
CA LYS A 187 16.23 15.17 4.84
C LYS A 187 14.82 14.67 5.12
N LEU A 188 14.11 14.30 4.06
CA LEU A 188 12.77 13.75 4.17
C LEU A 188 12.79 12.40 4.90
N ILE A 189 13.72 11.51 4.54
CA ILE A 189 13.93 10.22 5.22
C ILE A 189 14.27 10.43 6.70
N TYR A 190 15.19 11.34 6.99
CA TYR A 190 15.55 11.67 8.38
C TYR A 190 14.37 12.20 9.19
N LYS A 191 13.54 13.05 8.57
CA LYS A 191 12.31 13.56 9.20
C LYS A 191 11.35 12.42 9.54
N ILE A 192 11.12 11.51 8.61
CA ILE A 192 10.27 10.33 8.83
C ILE A 192 10.85 9.43 9.93
N ALA A 193 12.15 9.12 9.86
CA ALA A 193 12.82 8.31 10.87
C ALA A 193 12.73 8.93 12.27
N SER A 194 12.86 10.25 12.35
CA SER A 194 12.85 10.99 13.63
C SER A 194 11.45 11.12 14.23
N GLU A 195 10.42 11.16 13.41
CA GLU A 195 9.05 11.45 13.84
C GLU A 195 8.10 10.24 13.79
N GLY A 196 8.49 9.17 13.07
CA GLY A 196 7.64 8.01 12.87
C GLY A 196 7.13 7.40 14.19
N GLY A 197 8.05 7.10 15.11
CA GLY A 197 7.69 6.58 16.43
C GLY A 197 6.84 7.55 17.25
N LYS A 198 7.14 8.84 17.19
CA LYS A 198 6.38 9.89 17.90
C LYS A 198 4.96 10.01 17.34
N SER A 199 4.77 9.86 16.04
CA SER A 199 3.46 9.91 15.42
C SER A 199 2.56 8.77 15.91
N LEU A 200 3.11 7.56 16.09
CA LEU A 200 2.38 6.41 16.63
C LEU A 200 2.07 6.58 18.12
N ASP A 201 3.01 7.13 18.92
CA ASP A 201 2.76 7.48 20.32
C ASP A 201 1.65 8.53 20.44
N TRP A 202 1.67 9.55 19.60
CA TRP A 202 0.61 10.55 19.54
C TRP A 202 -0.75 9.92 19.18
N MET A 203 -0.80 9.01 18.21
CA MET A 203 -2.03 8.30 17.88
C MET A 203 -2.54 7.47 19.06
N ALA A 204 -1.64 6.85 19.84
CA ALA A 204 -2.01 6.13 21.06
C ALA A 204 -2.59 7.10 22.12
N ASP A 205 -2.00 8.30 22.29
CA ASP A 205 -2.55 9.36 23.15
C ASP A 205 -3.94 9.82 22.67
N CYS A 206 -4.19 9.79 21.36
CA CYS A 206 -5.50 10.11 20.78
C CYS A 206 -6.55 9.01 20.97
N GLY A 207 -6.16 7.82 21.41
CA GLY A 207 -7.04 6.69 21.70
C GLY A 207 -6.89 5.49 20.78
N VAL A 208 -5.90 5.47 19.88
CA VAL A 208 -5.59 4.29 19.07
C VAL A 208 -4.96 3.22 19.95
N ARG A 209 -5.48 2.01 19.88
CA ARG A 209 -4.94 0.85 20.60
C ARG A 209 -4.04 0.05 19.69
N TRP A 210 -2.73 0.14 19.93
CA TRP A 210 -1.75 -0.62 19.21
C TRP A 210 -1.51 -1.99 19.87
N ARG A 211 -1.34 -3.00 19.05
CA ARG A 211 -0.86 -4.33 19.42
C ARG A 211 0.36 -4.64 18.58
N LEU A 212 1.38 -5.27 19.12
CA LEU A 212 2.48 -5.77 18.31
C LEU A 212 2.00 -6.88 17.39
N GLY A 213 2.52 -6.88 16.19
CA GLY A 213 2.36 -7.97 15.26
C GLY A 213 3.04 -9.24 15.76
N GLU A 214 2.50 -10.38 15.37
CA GLU A 214 3.09 -11.68 15.61
C GLU A 214 4.33 -11.91 14.73
N VAL A 215 4.47 -11.15 13.65
CA VAL A 215 5.59 -11.20 12.74
C VAL A 215 6.50 -10.02 13.01
N PRO A 216 7.64 -10.22 13.65
CA PRO A 216 8.63 -9.16 13.75
C PRO A 216 9.16 -8.88 12.35
N VAL A 217 8.96 -7.67 11.86
CA VAL A 217 9.61 -7.21 10.66
C VAL A 217 11.04 -6.91 11.01
N TYR A 218 11.92 -7.79 10.59
CA TYR A 218 13.35 -7.64 10.80
C TYR A 218 13.91 -6.71 9.79
N VAL A 219 14.40 -5.61 10.28
CA VAL A 219 15.15 -4.74 9.47
C VAL A 219 16.46 -4.45 10.13
N ALA A 220 17.47 -4.69 9.39
CA ALA A 220 18.79 -4.22 9.77
C ALA A 220 18.87 -2.71 9.71
N PRO A 221 19.72 -2.13 10.48
CA PRO A 221 20.36 -2.61 11.68
C PRO A 221 19.46 -2.39 12.90
N LYS A 222 19.49 -3.27 13.85
CA LYS A 222 18.92 -3.32 15.23
C LYS A 222 17.92 -2.24 15.72
N ASN A 223 17.56 -1.22 14.96
CA ASN A 223 16.82 -0.03 15.37
C ASN A 223 15.66 0.30 14.45
N ALA A 224 15.31 -0.60 13.57
CA ALA A 224 14.32 -0.36 12.58
C ALA A 224 12.95 -0.79 13.04
N THR A 225 12.03 -0.40 12.34
CA THR A 225 10.59 -0.43 12.43
C THR A 225 9.99 -1.67 13.03
N LEU A 226 8.85 -1.51 13.60
CA LEU A 226 7.96 -2.59 13.94
C LEU A 226 6.60 -2.40 13.34
N ASP A 227 6.04 -3.52 12.99
CA ASP A 227 4.62 -3.61 12.71
C ASP A 227 3.82 -3.35 13.96
N HIS A 228 3.02 -2.32 13.91
CA HIS A 228 2.03 -2.03 14.91
C HIS A 228 0.69 -2.50 14.37
N HIS A 229 0.18 -3.58 14.94
CA HIS A 229 -1.14 -4.05 14.62
C HIS A 229 -2.18 -3.40 15.51
N VAL A 230 -3.29 -3.04 14.92
CA VAL A 230 -4.58 -3.02 15.60
C VAL A 230 -5.32 -4.28 15.17
N LEU A 231 -6.19 -4.79 16.02
CA LEU A 231 -7.04 -5.93 15.68
C LEU A 231 -7.79 -5.70 14.38
N LYS A 232 -8.21 -4.44 14.16
CA LYS A 232 -8.77 -3.97 12.88
C LYS A 232 -8.22 -2.57 12.65
N MET A 233 -7.59 -2.31 11.52
CA MET A 233 -7.07 -0.98 11.18
C MET A 233 -8.18 0.09 11.13
N LYS A 234 -9.42 -0.36 10.88
CA LYS A 234 -10.61 0.49 11.02
C LYS A 234 -10.72 1.11 12.41
N ASP A 235 -10.35 0.39 13.47
CA ASP A 235 -10.41 0.92 14.85
C ASP A 235 -9.46 2.10 15.04
N ALA A 236 -8.28 2.08 14.37
CA ALA A 236 -7.37 3.21 14.40
C ALA A 236 -7.95 4.44 13.67
N THR A 237 -8.53 4.24 12.49
CA THR A 237 -9.16 5.33 11.75
C THR A 237 -10.39 5.88 12.46
N ASP A 238 -11.19 5.02 13.10
CA ASP A 238 -12.35 5.43 13.91
C ASP A 238 -11.92 6.26 15.13
N ALA A 239 -10.85 5.83 15.83
CA ALA A 239 -10.30 6.56 16.97
C ALA A 239 -9.80 7.96 16.55
N MET A 240 -9.08 8.06 15.45
CA MET A 240 -8.56 9.32 14.93
C MET A 240 -9.69 10.25 14.45
N PHE A 241 -10.72 9.71 13.79
CA PHE A 241 -11.91 10.46 13.43
C PHE A 241 -12.62 11.04 14.66
N ALA A 242 -12.87 10.18 15.67
CA ALA A 242 -13.50 10.61 16.93
C ALA A 242 -12.64 11.66 17.66
N PHE A 243 -11.31 11.52 17.65
CA PHE A 243 -10.42 12.51 18.24
C PHE A 243 -10.51 13.86 17.50
N GLY A 244 -10.50 13.86 16.16
CA GLY A 244 -10.69 15.07 15.36
C GLY A 244 -12.02 15.76 15.65
N GLN A 245 -13.13 14.99 15.75
CA GLN A 245 -14.45 15.54 16.11
C GLN A 245 -14.43 16.21 17.49
N ARG A 246 -13.81 15.59 18.49
CA ARG A 246 -13.69 16.16 19.84
C ARG A 246 -12.89 17.47 19.86
N ASN A 247 -11.93 17.62 18.94
CA ASN A 247 -11.13 18.83 18.77
C ASN A 247 -11.75 19.85 17.78
N GLY A 248 -13.00 19.64 17.36
CA GLY A 248 -13.73 20.61 16.55
C GLY A 248 -13.53 20.52 15.04
N VAL A 249 -12.89 19.46 14.53
CA VAL A 249 -12.78 19.26 13.07
C VAL A 249 -14.16 19.13 12.43
N ARG A 250 -14.43 19.95 11.44
CA ARG A 250 -15.66 19.92 10.64
C ARG A 250 -15.47 19.01 9.42
N TYR A 251 -15.91 17.76 9.52
CA TYR A 251 -15.87 16.81 8.41
C TYR A 251 -17.04 17.03 7.45
N LYS A 252 -16.75 17.13 6.15
CA LYS A 252 -17.74 17.22 5.06
C LYS A 252 -17.58 15.99 4.16
N PHE A 253 -18.45 15.02 4.35
CA PHE A 253 -18.53 13.82 3.52
C PHE A 253 -19.34 14.06 2.25
N ARG A 254 -19.17 13.21 1.23
CA ARG A 254 -19.79 13.34 -0.10
C ARG A 254 -19.49 14.72 -0.71
N CYS A 255 -18.30 15.22 -0.44
CA CYS A 255 -17.85 16.55 -0.78
C CYS A 255 -16.46 16.51 -1.43
N PRO A 256 -16.34 15.93 -2.66
CA PRO A 256 -15.07 15.86 -3.37
C PRO A 256 -14.53 17.26 -3.67
N ALA A 257 -13.23 17.47 -3.37
CA ALA A 257 -12.50 18.63 -3.84
C ALA A 257 -12.30 18.54 -5.36
N THR A 258 -12.49 19.65 -6.07
CA THR A 258 -12.45 19.69 -7.54
C THR A 258 -11.38 20.62 -8.10
N ALA A 259 -10.95 21.62 -7.36
CA ALA A 259 -9.86 22.51 -7.72
C ALA A 259 -9.28 23.22 -6.49
N LEU A 260 -8.04 23.66 -6.58
CA LEU A 260 -7.46 24.62 -5.65
C LEU A 260 -7.88 26.04 -5.99
N VAL A 261 -7.80 26.95 -5.03
CA VAL A 261 -7.98 28.39 -5.27
C VAL A 261 -6.66 29.10 -5.00
N ARG A 262 -6.25 29.94 -5.96
CA ARG A 262 -4.99 30.68 -5.91
C ARG A 262 -5.24 32.18 -5.96
N ASP A 263 -4.58 32.94 -5.12
CA ASP A 263 -4.59 34.38 -5.16
C ASP A 263 -3.58 34.99 -6.14
N ASP A 264 -3.62 36.31 -6.30
CA ASP A 264 -2.73 37.04 -7.22
C ASP A 264 -1.24 37.01 -6.80
N SER A 265 -0.95 36.65 -5.54
CA SER A 265 0.43 36.45 -5.07
C SER A 265 1.01 35.08 -5.44
N GLY A 266 0.18 34.19 -5.94
CA GLY A 266 0.52 32.80 -6.24
C GLY A 266 0.31 31.84 -5.07
N ARG A 267 -0.23 32.32 -3.93
CA ARG A 267 -0.53 31.50 -2.76
C ARG A 267 -1.82 30.70 -2.97
N ILE A 268 -1.81 29.45 -2.51
CA ILE A 268 -3.04 28.67 -2.38
C ILE A 268 -3.75 29.13 -1.11
N VAL A 269 -4.98 29.62 -1.29
CA VAL A 269 -5.81 30.24 -0.24
C VAL A 269 -7.14 29.50 -0.01
N GLY A 270 -7.31 28.33 -0.65
CA GLY A 270 -8.53 27.55 -0.47
C GLY A 270 -8.73 26.52 -1.57
N LEU A 271 -9.91 25.97 -1.61
CA LEU A 271 -10.33 25.00 -2.61
C LEU A 271 -11.80 25.15 -3.01
N VAL A 272 -12.12 24.53 -4.12
CA VAL A 272 -13.49 24.30 -4.61
C VAL A 272 -13.85 22.85 -4.36
N ALA A 273 -15.04 22.60 -3.83
CA ALA A 273 -15.58 21.26 -3.62
C ALA A 273 -17.04 21.17 -4.09
N ARG A 274 -17.60 19.96 -4.14
CA ARG A 274 -19.01 19.75 -4.49
C ARG A 274 -19.73 19.05 -3.36
N GLU A 275 -20.59 19.77 -2.64
CA GLU A 275 -21.46 19.18 -1.61
C GLU A 275 -22.50 18.26 -2.23
N ASP A 276 -22.65 17.05 -1.67
CA ASP A 276 -23.55 15.99 -2.15
C ASP A 276 -23.43 15.77 -3.67
N PHE A 277 -22.20 15.86 -4.20
CA PHE A 277 -21.86 15.76 -5.62
C PHE A 277 -22.58 16.78 -6.54
N GLY A 278 -23.25 17.79 -5.97
CA GLY A 278 -24.06 18.74 -6.72
C GLY A 278 -23.56 20.18 -6.61
N ARG A 279 -23.84 20.85 -5.50
CA ARG A 279 -23.54 22.27 -5.29
C ARG A 279 -22.04 22.52 -5.20
N GLU A 280 -21.49 23.32 -6.09
CA GLU A 280 -20.13 23.83 -5.99
C GLU A 280 -20.03 24.81 -4.81
N VAL A 281 -19.02 24.64 -3.96
CA VAL A 281 -18.74 25.48 -2.80
C VAL A 281 -17.27 25.85 -2.76
N TYR A 282 -17.00 27.08 -2.31
CA TYR A 282 -15.66 27.61 -2.12
C TYR A 282 -15.32 27.65 -0.63
N ILE A 283 -14.19 27.04 -0.28
CA ILE A 283 -13.71 26.96 1.10
C ILE A 283 -12.42 27.77 1.22
N HIS A 284 -12.46 28.84 2.02
CA HIS A 284 -11.27 29.65 2.35
C HIS A 284 -10.44 28.95 3.41
N ALA A 285 -9.16 28.70 3.11
CA ALA A 285 -8.15 28.22 4.05
C ALA A 285 -7.15 29.36 4.31
N LYS A 286 -7.27 30.03 5.45
CA LYS A 286 -6.47 31.22 5.79
C LYS A 286 -4.98 30.90 5.95
N GLY A 287 -4.67 29.70 6.44
CA GLY A 287 -3.31 29.19 6.62
C GLY A 287 -2.90 28.25 5.50
N ALA A 288 -3.51 27.08 5.39
CA ALA A 288 -3.04 26.04 4.49
C ALA A 288 -4.15 25.15 3.90
N VAL A 289 -3.87 24.60 2.72
CA VAL A 289 -4.56 23.44 2.14
C VAL A 289 -3.62 22.25 2.21
N ILE A 290 -4.08 21.12 2.78
CA ILE A 290 -3.34 19.86 2.91
C ILE A 290 -3.97 18.80 2.01
N LEU A 291 -3.20 18.28 1.05
CA LEU A 291 -3.62 17.25 0.10
C LEU A 291 -3.28 15.85 0.63
N THR A 292 -4.28 15.03 0.95
CA THR A 292 -4.12 13.70 1.52
C THR A 292 -5.16 12.70 1.00
N ALA A 293 -5.64 12.88 -0.23
CA ALA A 293 -6.67 12.02 -0.82
C ALA A 293 -6.13 10.73 -1.47
N GLY A 294 -4.91 10.33 -1.11
CA GLY A 294 -4.26 9.13 -1.65
C GLY A 294 -3.55 9.37 -2.98
N GLY A 295 -3.16 8.27 -3.62
CA GLY A 295 -2.41 8.27 -4.87
C GLY A 295 -3.29 8.15 -6.12
N PHE A 296 -2.79 7.39 -7.12
CA PHE A 296 -3.47 7.25 -8.41
C PHE A 296 -3.46 5.81 -8.98
N CYS A 297 -3.53 4.81 -8.10
CA CYS A 297 -3.53 3.40 -8.50
C CYS A 297 -4.66 3.06 -9.50
N ASN A 298 -5.77 3.77 -9.44
CA ASN A 298 -6.95 3.54 -10.29
C ASN A 298 -7.01 4.48 -11.51
N ASN A 299 -5.92 5.21 -11.80
CA ASN A 299 -5.83 6.09 -12.97
C ASN A 299 -4.70 5.62 -13.90
N LYS A 300 -5.07 4.86 -14.93
CA LYS A 300 -4.13 4.24 -15.86
C LYS A 300 -3.28 5.27 -16.61
N ALA A 301 -3.86 6.41 -17.01
CA ALA A 301 -3.13 7.45 -17.71
C ALA A 301 -2.02 8.09 -16.84
N LEU A 302 -2.27 8.23 -15.52
CA LEU A 302 -1.25 8.66 -14.58
C LEU A 302 -0.20 7.58 -14.34
N LEU A 303 -0.62 6.30 -14.21
CA LEU A 303 0.31 5.18 -14.08
C LEU A 303 1.23 5.09 -15.30
N GLU A 304 0.70 5.13 -16.52
CA GLU A 304 1.48 5.09 -17.75
C GLU A 304 2.52 6.23 -17.83
N LYS A 305 2.18 7.39 -17.31
CA LYS A 305 3.05 8.56 -17.33
C LYS A 305 4.10 8.57 -16.23
N TYR A 306 3.74 8.18 -15.02
CA TYR A 306 4.58 8.36 -13.83
C TYR A 306 5.10 7.06 -13.21
N ILE A 307 4.43 5.93 -13.46
CA ILE A 307 4.83 4.60 -12.96
C ILE A 307 4.66 3.56 -14.08
N PRO A 308 5.38 3.71 -15.20
CA PRO A 308 5.20 2.86 -16.38
C PRO A 308 5.42 1.37 -16.11
N THR A 309 6.32 1.00 -15.21
CA THR A 309 6.53 -0.41 -14.86
C THR A 309 5.28 -1.02 -14.22
N ALA A 310 4.61 -0.32 -13.30
CA ALA A 310 3.36 -0.79 -12.72
C ALA A 310 2.22 -0.80 -13.75
N ALA A 311 2.14 0.23 -14.61
CA ALA A 311 1.14 0.30 -15.67
C ALA A 311 1.21 -0.89 -16.64
N MET A 312 2.42 -1.38 -16.92
CA MET A 312 2.66 -2.50 -17.83
C MET A 312 2.61 -3.86 -17.13
N GLY A 313 3.18 -3.93 -15.92
CA GLY A 313 3.46 -5.19 -15.23
C GLY A 313 2.43 -5.59 -14.18
N CYS A 314 1.70 -4.64 -13.59
CA CYS A 314 0.61 -4.99 -12.69
C CYS A 314 -0.59 -5.51 -13.45
N ALA A 315 -1.24 -6.50 -12.90
CA ALA A 315 -2.44 -7.12 -13.44
C ALA A 315 -3.72 -6.51 -12.84
N SER A 316 -3.64 -6.04 -11.59
CA SER A 316 -4.78 -5.45 -10.89
C SER A 316 -4.32 -4.47 -9.80
N SER A 317 -5.27 -3.71 -9.24
CA SER A 317 -5.08 -2.92 -8.03
C SER A 317 -5.90 -3.51 -6.89
N TYR A 318 -5.30 -3.60 -5.70
CA TYR A 318 -6.01 -3.98 -4.49
C TYR A 318 -6.91 -2.85 -3.95
N LEU A 319 -6.57 -1.61 -4.25
CA LEU A 319 -7.24 -0.43 -3.71
C LEU A 319 -8.54 -0.15 -4.48
N VAL A 320 -9.64 -0.59 -3.91
CA VAL A 320 -10.97 -0.47 -4.53
C VAL A 320 -11.66 0.87 -4.33
N GLY A 321 -11.17 1.74 -3.42
CA GLY A 321 -11.76 3.04 -3.12
C GLY A 321 -10.86 4.20 -3.51
N GLY A 322 -11.35 5.13 -4.32
CA GLY A 322 -10.61 6.34 -4.67
C GLY A 322 -9.35 6.07 -5.47
N GLU A 323 -8.25 6.73 -5.09
CA GLU A 323 -6.93 6.59 -5.74
C GLU A 323 -6.96 6.94 -7.25
N ALA A 324 -7.78 7.91 -7.63
CA ALA A 324 -7.89 8.38 -9.02
C ALA A 324 -6.98 9.58 -9.34
N GLY A 325 -6.22 10.05 -8.34
CA GLY A 325 -5.16 11.05 -8.51
C GLY A 325 -5.66 12.50 -8.54
N GLU A 326 -6.82 12.81 -8.01
CA GLU A 326 -7.38 14.15 -8.04
C GLU A 326 -6.47 15.17 -7.37
N CYS A 327 -6.02 14.90 -6.15
CA CYS A 327 -5.10 15.77 -5.41
C CYS A 327 -3.76 15.91 -6.13
N PHE A 328 -3.24 14.83 -6.70
CA PHE A 328 -2.03 14.86 -7.49
C PHE A 328 -2.18 15.78 -8.71
N ARG A 329 -3.28 15.65 -9.46
CA ARG A 329 -3.59 16.50 -10.61
C ARG A 329 -3.80 17.98 -10.24
N MET A 330 -4.43 18.24 -9.07
CA MET A 330 -4.57 19.61 -8.53
C MET A 330 -3.20 20.21 -8.17
N GLY A 331 -2.31 19.44 -7.55
CA GLY A 331 -0.95 19.87 -7.27
C GLY A 331 -0.16 20.18 -8.55
N LEU A 332 -0.24 19.30 -9.56
CA LEU A 332 0.37 19.54 -10.88
C LEU A 332 -0.16 20.82 -11.53
N GLY A 333 -1.49 21.06 -11.47
CA GLY A 333 -2.12 22.28 -11.97
C GLY A 333 -1.68 23.53 -11.21
N ALA A 334 -1.32 23.38 -9.94
CA ALA A 334 -0.72 24.44 -9.14
C ALA A 334 0.77 24.67 -9.46
N GLY A 335 1.39 23.85 -10.31
CA GLY A 335 2.79 23.97 -10.72
C GLY A 335 3.75 23.11 -9.92
N ALA A 336 3.25 22.15 -9.15
CA ALA A 336 4.09 21.23 -8.39
C ALA A 336 4.97 20.37 -9.30
N ASP A 337 6.15 20.02 -8.81
CA ASP A 337 7.01 18.99 -9.38
C ASP A 337 6.64 17.60 -8.82
N VAL A 338 7.25 16.57 -9.38
CA VAL A 338 6.99 15.16 -9.06
C VAL A 338 8.23 14.51 -8.48
N SER A 339 8.06 13.67 -7.50
CA SER A 339 9.12 12.82 -6.93
C SER A 339 8.64 11.38 -6.79
N GLY A 340 9.57 10.43 -6.76
CA GLY A 340 9.27 9.01 -6.70
C GLY A 340 8.85 8.45 -8.07
N PHE A 341 9.36 9.01 -9.17
CA PHE A 341 9.05 8.52 -10.52
C PHE A 341 9.29 7.01 -10.61
N ASN A 342 8.36 6.33 -11.29
CA ASN A 342 8.37 4.87 -11.48
C ASN A 342 8.46 4.07 -10.17
N SER A 343 7.90 4.58 -9.07
CA SER A 343 7.91 3.94 -7.76
C SER A 343 6.51 3.56 -7.31
N SER A 344 6.33 2.32 -6.89
CA SER A 344 5.05 1.76 -6.45
C SER A 344 5.23 0.71 -5.35
N ALA A 345 4.16 0.44 -4.62
CA ALA A 345 4.05 -0.75 -3.80
C ALA A 345 3.27 -1.81 -4.57
N SER A 346 3.95 -2.87 -4.95
CA SER A 346 3.36 -4.00 -5.68
C SER A 346 3.72 -5.29 -4.95
N PHE A 347 2.69 -5.99 -4.49
CA PHE A 347 2.85 -7.26 -3.78
C PHE A 347 2.04 -8.34 -4.47
N ASP A 348 2.28 -9.58 -4.10
CA ASP A 348 1.49 -10.71 -4.53
C ASP A 348 1.34 -10.83 -6.05
N GLY A 349 0.68 -11.88 -6.47
CA GLY A 349 0.19 -12.02 -7.83
C GLY A 349 -1.25 -11.53 -7.96
N GLY A 350 -1.59 -10.96 -9.08
CA GLY A 350 -2.94 -10.57 -9.47
C GLY A 350 -3.28 -11.10 -10.85
N VAL A 351 -4.57 -11.10 -11.17
CA VAL A 351 -5.11 -11.52 -12.48
C VAL A 351 -5.50 -10.29 -13.28
N ASP A 352 -5.19 -10.28 -14.56
CA ASP A 352 -5.44 -9.12 -15.44
C ASP A 352 -6.90 -9.04 -15.90
N TRP A 353 -7.73 -8.46 -15.07
CA TRP A 353 -9.13 -8.19 -15.39
C TRP A 353 -9.34 -7.08 -16.44
N GLN A 354 -8.32 -6.27 -16.71
CA GLN A 354 -8.45 -5.20 -17.70
C GLN A 354 -8.45 -5.69 -19.14
N ALA A 355 -7.80 -6.82 -19.40
CA ALA A 355 -7.69 -7.35 -20.76
C ALA A 355 -9.05 -7.50 -21.45
N GLU A 356 -10.10 -7.80 -20.67
CA GLU A 356 -11.47 -8.01 -21.16
C GLU A 356 -12.44 -6.87 -20.73
N GLY A 357 -11.90 -5.68 -20.42
CA GLY A 357 -12.73 -4.54 -19.99
C GLY A 357 -13.29 -4.65 -18.58
N GLY A 358 -12.75 -5.57 -17.76
CA GLY A 358 -13.11 -5.75 -16.37
C GLY A 358 -12.62 -4.63 -15.46
N GLN A 359 -12.95 -4.73 -14.19
CA GLN A 359 -12.52 -3.76 -13.19
C GLN A 359 -11.04 -3.94 -12.87
N TRP A 360 -10.25 -2.87 -13.01
CA TRP A 360 -8.86 -2.83 -12.60
C TRP A 360 -8.67 -3.10 -11.11
N ALA A 361 -9.47 -2.45 -10.27
CA ALA A 361 -9.44 -2.67 -8.83
C ALA A 361 -10.26 -3.93 -8.48
N ARG A 362 -9.63 -4.90 -7.83
CA ARG A 362 -10.24 -6.16 -7.43
C ARG A 362 -10.02 -6.41 -5.94
N PHE A 363 -10.95 -7.17 -5.39
CA PHE A 363 -10.83 -7.60 -4.00
C PHE A 363 -9.81 -8.75 -3.89
N LEU A 364 -8.90 -8.66 -2.91
CA LEU A 364 -7.79 -9.60 -2.74
C LEU A 364 -8.24 -11.06 -2.57
N TYR A 365 -9.41 -11.27 -1.96
CA TYR A 365 -9.94 -12.60 -1.66
C TYR A 365 -11.09 -12.99 -2.59
N ASP A 366 -11.02 -12.63 -3.85
CA ASP A 366 -12.04 -12.97 -4.85
C ASP A 366 -11.97 -14.43 -5.35
N GLY A 367 -11.13 -15.25 -4.75
CA GLY A 367 -10.92 -16.64 -5.14
C GLY A 367 -10.02 -16.79 -6.36
N MET A 368 -10.27 -16.08 -7.45
CA MET A 368 -9.42 -16.14 -8.65
C MET A 368 -8.03 -15.57 -8.39
N THR A 369 -7.93 -14.46 -7.69
CA THR A 369 -6.64 -13.89 -7.27
C THR A 369 -5.85 -14.89 -6.42
N GLN A 370 -6.53 -15.61 -5.51
CA GLN A 370 -5.88 -16.62 -4.69
C GLN A 370 -5.47 -17.86 -5.49
N LEU A 371 -6.31 -18.30 -6.43
CA LEU A 371 -5.99 -19.40 -7.34
C LEU A 371 -4.75 -19.07 -8.19
N SER A 372 -4.63 -17.85 -8.65
CA SER A 372 -3.50 -17.42 -9.50
C SER A 372 -2.13 -17.47 -8.81
N ARG A 373 -2.10 -17.53 -7.49
CA ARG A 373 -0.89 -17.59 -6.65
C ARG A 373 -0.40 -19.00 -6.36
N GLN A 374 -1.11 -20.01 -6.84
CA GLN A 374 -0.73 -21.40 -6.61
C GLN A 374 0.44 -21.81 -7.53
N PRO A 375 1.17 -22.91 -7.23
CA PRO A 375 2.37 -23.31 -7.97
C PRO A 375 2.07 -23.96 -9.34
N TRP A 376 1.30 -23.26 -10.16
CA TRP A 376 1.02 -23.64 -11.55
C TRP A 376 2.24 -23.48 -12.45
N LEU A 377 2.19 -24.08 -13.63
CA LEU A 377 3.12 -23.71 -14.70
C LEU A 377 2.97 -22.21 -14.98
N THR A 378 4.01 -21.45 -14.65
CA THR A 378 4.07 -20.01 -14.90
C THR A 378 5.12 -19.72 -15.96
N ILE A 379 4.73 -19.02 -17.01
CA ILE A 379 5.58 -18.71 -18.16
C ILE A 379 5.50 -17.23 -18.54
N ASP A 380 6.54 -16.74 -19.21
CA ASP A 380 6.51 -15.45 -19.89
C ASP A 380 5.88 -15.57 -21.30
N ARG A 381 5.77 -14.46 -22.01
CA ARG A 381 5.24 -14.43 -23.38
C ARG A 381 6.08 -15.21 -24.40
N CYS A 382 7.30 -15.60 -24.07
CA CYS A 382 8.19 -16.38 -24.91
C CYS A 382 8.17 -17.88 -24.56
N GLY A 383 7.33 -18.29 -23.61
CA GLY A 383 7.25 -19.68 -23.14
C GLY A 383 8.34 -20.07 -22.13
N ASN A 384 9.15 -19.11 -21.67
CA ASN A 384 10.16 -19.40 -20.65
C ASN A 384 9.48 -19.53 -19.29
N ARG A 385 9.84 -20.58 -18.55
CA ARG A 385 9.36 -20.77 -17.17
C ARG A 385 9.86 -19.65 -16.28
N LEU A 386 8.98 -19.21 -15.39
CA LEU A 386 9.29 -18.28 -14.32
C LEU A 386 9.48 -19.03 -13.00
N ARG A 387 10.32 -18.47 -12.14
CA ARG A 387 10.50 -19.00 -10.80
C ARG A 387 9.21 -18.87 -10.02
N TYR A 388 8.74 -19.94 -9.41
CA TYR A 388 7.70 -19.86 -8.39
C TYR A 388 8.32 -19.40 -7.07
N MET A 389 7.71 -18.42 -6.46
CA MET A 389 8.08 -17.94 -5.13
C MET A 389 6.97 -18.27 -4.16
N ASP A 390 7.32 -19.03 -3.14
CA ASP A 390 6.42 -19.46 -2.08
C ASP A 390 6.94 -18.95 -0.74
N SER A 391 6.03 -18.50 0.10
CA SER A 391 6.31 -18.13 1.50
C SER A 391 6.93 -19.30 2.32
N ARG A 392 6.78 -20.54 1.87
CA ARG A 392 7.42 -21.73 2.49
C ARG A 392 8.89 -21.90 2.16
N VAL A 393 9.37 -21.29 1.08
CA VAL A 393 10.83 -21.25 0.78
C VAL A 393 11.54 -20.42 1.84
N ALA A 394 10.77 -19.72 2.63
CA ALA A 394 11.20 -18.96 3.76
C ALA A 394 10.97 -19.76 5.04
N GLU A 395 11.98 -20.44 5.51
CA GLU A 395 11.96 -21.18 6.78
C GLU A 395 11.65 -20.32 8.01
N ASP A 396 11.64 -18.98 7.85
CA ASP A 396 11.34 -18.00 8.87
C ASP A 396 10.18 -17.11 8.42
N GLY A 397 9.16 -16.92 9.25
CA GLY A 397 7.96 -16.12 8.96
C GLY A 397 8.23 -14.69 8.46
N ALA A 398 9.41 -14.11 8.73
CA ALA A 398 9.88 -12.84 8.19
C ALA A 398 10.07 -12.87 6.66
N ASN A 399 10.39 -14.01 6.11
CA ASN A 399 10.64 -14.16 4.68
C ASN A 399 9.38 -14.33 3.84
N ALA A 400 8.22 -14.63 4.46
CA ALA A 400 6.96 -14.77 3.74
C ALA A 400 6.57 -13.47 3.01
N ILE A 401 6.77 -12.32 3.65
CA ILE A 401 6.47 -11.02 3.06
C ILE A 401 7.41 -10.70 1.87
N TYR A 402 8.70 -11.07 1.98
CA TYR A 402 9.63 -10.93 0.85
C TYR A 402 9.24 -11.80 -0.33
N ALA A 403 8.80 -13.04 -0.06
CA ALA A 403 8.36 -13.93 -1.11
C ALA A 403 7.20 -13.36 -1.93
N LEU A 404 6.28 -12.64 -1.29
CA LEU A 404 5.16 -11.99 -1.98
C LEU A 404 5.61 -10.80 -2.85
N GLY A 405 6.59 -10.02 -2.40
CA GLY A 405 7.20 -8.95 -3.21
C GLY A 405 8.01 -9.51 -4.38
N ASP A 406 8.77 -10.57 -4.13
CA ASP A 406 9.53 -11.26 -5.18
C ASP A 406 8.59 -11.91 -6.19
N LEU A 407 7.46 -12.46 -5.78
CA LEU A 407 6.43 -13.00 -6.67
C LEU A 407 5.90 -11.91 -7.62
N ALA A 408 5.51 -10.75 -7.08
CA ALA A 408 5.08 -9.62 -7.89
C ALA A 408 6.16 -9.21 -8.90
N THR A 409 7.42 -9.11 -8.46
CA THR A 409 8.56 -8.77 -9.31
C THR A 409 8.74 -9.75 -10.45
N ILE A 410 8.75 -11.05 -10.14
CA ILE A 410 8.91 -12.12 -11.13
C ILE A 410 7.80 -12.08 -12.18
N GLN A 411 6.58 -11.73 -11.78
CA GLN A 411 5.46 -11.63 -12.69
C GLN A 411 5.42 -10.33 -13.49
N MET A 412 5.96 -9.23 -12.95
CA MET A 412 5.92 -7.90 -13.58
C MET A 412 7.08 -7.62 -14.53
N THR A 413 8.23 -8.28 -14.35
CA THR A 413 9.48 -7.92 -15.03
C THR A 413 9.90 -8.78 -16.21
N PRO A 414 9.25 -9.90 -16.59
CA PRO A 414 9.60 -10.64 -17.79
C PRO A 414 9.50 -9.80 -19.06
N PRO A 415 10.12 -10.23 -20.17
CA PRO A 415 10.05 -9.51 -21.44
C PRO A 415 8.62 -9.15 -21.84
N GLY A 416 8.39 -7.86 -22.09
CA GLY A 416 7.06 -7.32 -22.41
C GLY A 416 6.13 -7.19 -21.21
N HIS A 417 6.64 -7.38 -19.98
CA HIS A 417 5.84 -7.30 -18.75
C HIS A 417 4.59 -8.20 -18.78
N ARG A 418 4.77 -9.42 -19.29
CA ARG A 418 3.68 -10.39 -19.49
C ARG A 418 4.06 -11.74 -18.89
N SER A 419 3.23 -12.20 -17.98
CA SER A 419 3.33 -13.52 -17.35
C SER A 419 1.98 -14.23 -17.42
N TYR A 420 1.98 -15.54 -17.44
CA TYR A 420 0.79 -16.36 -17.60
C TYR A 420 0.88 -17.59 -16.71
N ILE A 421 -0.25 -17.98 -16.12
CA ILE A 421 -0.41 -19.29 -15.47
C ILE A 421 -1.19 -20.21 -16.39
N ILE A 422 -0.83 -21.49 -16.37
CA ILE A 422 -1.46 -22.53 -17.18
C ILE A 422 -1.73 -23.74 -16.29
N PHE A 423 -2.92 -24.31 -16.36
CA PHE A 423 -3.35 -25.52 -15.66
C PHE A 423 -4.48 -26.22 -16.43
N ASP A 424 -4.92 -27.37 -15.96
CA ASP A 424 -5.92 -28.18 -16.64
C ASP A 424 -7.15 -28.49 -15.78
N ALA A 425 -8.02 -29.39 -16.26
CA ALA A 425 -9.29 -29.72 -15.60
C ALA A 425 -9.13 -30.33 -14.20
N ASP A 426 -7.96 -30.92 -13.89
CA ASP A 426 -7.68 -31.56 -12.60
C ASP A 426 -7.16 -30.54 -11.55
N TYR A 427 -7.28 -29.24 -11.79
CA TYR A 427 -6.70 -28.20 -10.93
C TYR A 427 -7.18 -28.28 -9.47
N GLU A 428 -8.40 -28.69 -9.21
CA GLU A 428 -8.92 -28.84 -7.83
C GLU A 428 -8.23 -30.02 -7.11
N ASP A 429 -7.98 -31.13 -7.82
CA ASP A 429 -7.23 -32.27 -7.28
C ASP A 429 -5.77 -31.88 -7.06
N HIS A 430 -5.18 -31.09 -7.94
CA HIS A 430 -3.81 -30.56 -7.81
C HIS A 430 -3.68 -29.63 -6.60
N LEU A 431 -4.68 -28.78 -6.35
CA LEU A 431 -4.73 -27.93 -5.14
C LEU A 431 -4.64 -28.75 -3.85
N ALA A 432 -5.23 -29.94 -3.83
CA ALA A 432 -5.14 -30.86 -2.69
C ALA A 432 -3.72 -31.43 -2.49
N GLY A 433 -2.95 -31.53 -3.56
CA GLY A 433 -1.55 -31.97 -3.55
C GLY A 433 -0.54 -30.89 -3.15
N PHE A 434 -0.88 -29.62 -3.31
CA PHE A 434 -0.07 -28.52 -2.81
C PHE A 434 -0.14 -28.51 -1.27
N ALA A 435 0.92 -28.09 -0.57
CA ALA A 435 0.93 -28.14 0.89
C ALA A 435 -0.30 -27.42 1.48
N GLN A 436 -1.18 -28.22 2.03
CA GLN A 436 -2.58 -27.87 2.33
C GLN A 436 -2.75 -26.65 3.21
N GLU A 437 -1.85 -26.43 4.17
CA GLU A 437 -1.98 -25.27 5.06
C GLU A 437 -1.76 -23.96 4.31
N HIS A 438 -0.79 -23.91 3.42
CA HIS A 438 -0.47 -22.74 2.64
C HIS A 438 -1.57 -22.42 1.61
N CYS A 439 -1.97 -23.41 0.85
CA CYS A 439 -3.04 -23.24 -0.15
C CYS A 439 -4.39 -22.89 0.48
N ARG A 440 -4.72 -23.48 1.61
CA ARG A 440 -5.97 -23.16 2.33
C ARG A 440 -5.98 -21.73 2.84
N LYS A 441 -4.89 -21.24 3.41
CA LYS A 441 -4.79 -19.84 3.86
C LYS A 441 -4.89 -18.84 2.72
N LEU A 442 -4.48 -19.24 1.51
CA LEU A 442 -4.59 -18.39 0.33
C LEU A 442 -5.98 -18.43 -0.33
N ILE A 443 -6.69 -19.56 -0.27
CA ILE A 443 -7.99 -19.72 -0.91
C ILE A 443 -9.15 -19.44 0.04
N THR A 444 -9.02 -19.87 1.30
CA THR A 444 -10.01 -19.59 2.33
C THR A 444 -9.44 -18.57 3.30
N PRO A 445 -9.97 -17.35 3.35
CA PRO A 445 -9.55 -16.36 4.34
C PRO A 445 -9.71 -16.91 5.76
N ASP A 446 -8.79 -16.54 6.65
CA ASP A 446 -8.92 -16.85 8.07
C ASP A 446 -10.30 -16.42 8.57
N LEU A 447 -10.90 -17.24 9.45
CA LEU A 447 -12.21 -16.97 10.03
C LEU A 447 -12.31 -15.56 10.64
N GLU A 448 -11.20 -15.02 11.16
CA GLU A 448 -11.11 -13.65 11.68
C GLU A 448 -11.24 -12.56 10.59
N GLN A 449 -10.99 -12.91 9.32
CA GLN A 449 -11.09 -12.00 8.19
C GLN A 449 -12.32 -12.25 7.32
N ILE A 450 -13.09 -13.30 7.61
CA ILE A 450 -14.23 -13.70 6.77
C ILE A 450 -15.29 -12.60 6.65
N ASP A 451 -15.43 -11.78 7.68
CA ASP A 451 -16.34 -10.64 7.68
C ASP A 451 -15.92 -9.53 6.69
N LYS A 452 -14.65 -9.52 6.27
CA LYS A 452 -14.15 -8.60 5.25
C LYS A 452 -14.42 -9.12 3.83
N VAL A 453 -14.72 -10.41 3.69
CA VAL A 453 -14.98 -11.05 2.39
C VAL A 453 -16.45 -10.91 2.05
N PRO A 454 -16.79 -10.27 0.92
CA PRO A 454 -18.17 -10.24 0.45
C PRO A 454 -18.77 -11.65 0.42
N GLU A 455 -20.03 -11.79 0.80
CA GLU A 455 -20.70 -13.09 0.94
C GLU A 455 -20.56 -13.95 -0.33
N HIS A 456 -20.66 -13.33 -1.50
CA HIS A 456 -20.47 -13.97 -2.80
C HIS A 456 -19.10 -14.68 -2.92
N TYR A 457 -18.03 -14.07 -2.42
CA TYR A 457 -16.66 -14.61 -2.52
C TYR A 457 -16.23 -15.49 -1.34
N ARG A 458 -17.10 -15.73 -0.37
CA ARG A 458 -16.82 -16.70 0.72
C ARG A 458 -16.69 -18.13 0.20
N ASP A 459 -17.36 -18.44 -0.90
CA ASP A 459 -17.04 -19.58 -1.75
C ASP A 459 -16.11 -19.10 -2.87
N TRP A 460 -14.86 -19.50 -2.81
CA TRP A 460 -13.82 -19.06 -3.75
C TRP A 460 -14.11 -19.45 -5.21
N HIS A 461 -14.91 -20.51 -5.44
CA HIS A 461 -15.32 -20.93 -6.78
C HIS A 461 -16.10 -19.85 -7.51
N HIS A 462 -16.85 -19.02 -6.81
CA HIS A 462 -17.57 -17.91 -7.43
C HIS A 462 -16.63 -16.92 -8.11
N GLY A 463 -15.50 -16.59 -7.49
CA GLY A 463 -14.51 -15.70 -8.11
C GLY A 463 -13.82 -16.32 -9.33
N VAL A 464 -13.61 -17.64 -9.32
CA VAL A 464 -13.09 -18.37 -10.48
C VAL A 464 -14.13 -18.39 -11.60
N GLN A 465 -15.40 -18.65 -11.27
CA GLN A 465 -16.49 -18.67 -12.25
C GLN A 465 -16.69 -17.27 -12.86
N ASP A 466 -16.66 -16.21 -12.05
CA ASP A 466 -16.72 -14.82 -12.54
C ASP A 466 -15.60 -14.54 -13.56
N ALA A 467 -14.39 -15.06 -13.31
CA ALA A 467 -13.26 -14.90 -14.22
C ALA A 467 -13.44 -15.69 -15.53
N ILE A 468 -14.05 -16.87 -15.48
CA ILE A 468 -14.39 -17.67 -16.66
C ILE A 468 -15.47 -16.96 -17.48
N ASP A 469 -16.55 -16.50 -16.82
CA ASP A 469 -17.69 -15.84 -17.46
C ASP A 469 -17.28 -14.51 -18.12
N ALA A 470 -16.31 -13.82 -17.53
CA ALA A 470 -15.72 -12.61 -18.09
C ALA A 470 -14.64 -12.89 -19.14
N ASP A 471 -14.36 -14.14 -19.47
CA ASP A 471 -13.29 -14.59 -20.38
C ASP A 471 -11.88 -14.05 -19.97
N VAL A 472 -11.70 -13.75 -18.71
CA VAL A 472 -10.39 -13.37 -18.10
C VAL A 472 -9.56 -14.62 -17.83
N LEU A 473 -10.16 -15.64 -17.21
CA LEU A 473 -9.62 -17.00 -17.18
C LEU A 473 -10.09 -17.72 -18.43
N LYS A 474 -9.22 -17.84 -19.42
CA LYS A 474 -9.49 -18.56 -20.65
C LYS A 474 -9.69 -20.04 -20.34
N ARG A 475 -10.76 -20.64 -20.89
CA ARG A 475 -11.07 -22.05 -20.78
C ARG A 475 -11.29 -22.61 -22.17
N ARG A 476 -10.40 -23.48 -22.65
CA ARG A 476 -10.41 -24.02 -24.02
C ARG A 476 -10.21 -25.53 -24.02
N ASP A 477 -10.69 -26.17 -25.07
CA ASP A 477 -10.64 -27.64 -25.17
C ASP A 477 -9.30 -28.13 -25.73
N THR A 478 -8.50 -27.25 -26.35
CA THR A 478 -7.17 -27.56 -26.85
C THR A 478 -6.14 -26.53 -26.38
N LEU A 479 -4.86 -26.93 -26.30
CA LEU A 479 -3.76 -26.01 -25.98
C LEU A 479 -3.53 -24.99 -27.09
N GLU A 480 -3.78 -25.36 -28.34
CA GLU A 480 -3.64 -24.48 -29.50
C GLU A 480 -4.69 -23.34 -29.46
N GLU A 481 -5.93 -23.64 -29.07
CA GLU A 481 -6.96 -22.61 -28.88
C GLU A 481 -6.57 -21.68 -27.71
N LEU A 482 -6.10 -22.24 -26.61
CA LEU A 482 -5.65 -21.47 -25.45
C LEU A 482 -4.45 -20.59 -25.81
N GLU A 483 -3.48 -21.12 -26.56
CA GLU A 483 -2.31 -20.41 -27.08
C GLU A 483 -2.71 -19.18 -27.91
N ALA A 484 -3.63 -19.38 -28.83
CA ALA A 484 -4.12 -18.30 -29.70
C ALA A 484 -4.83 -17.21 -28.90
N ASP A 485 -5.70 -17.58 -27.96
CA ASP A 485 -6.50 -16.66 -27.16
C ASP A 485 -5.67 -15.88 -26.12
N LEU A 486 -4.60 -16.46 -25.61
CA LEU A 486 -3.64 -15.76 -24.77
C LEU A 486 -2.64 -14.90 -25.56
N GLY A 487 -2.70 -14.95 -26.91
CA GLY A 487 -1.88 -14.15 -27.80
C GLY A 487 -0.43 -14.59 -27.91
N PHE A 488 -0.15 -15.86 -27.66
CA PHE A 488 1.17 -16.45 -27.93
C PHE A 488 1.39 -16.65 -29.43
N ALA A 489 2.65 -16.67 -29.84
CA ALA A 489 2.98 -17.14 -31.17
C ALA A 489 2.74 -18.68 -31.25
N PRO A 490 2.35 -19.20 -32.43
CA PRO A 490 2.09 -20.62 -32.60
C PRO A 490 3.24 -21.52 -32.12
N GLY A 491 2.96 -22.50 -31.28
CA GLY A 491 3.91 -23.46 -30.74
C GLY A 491 4.54 -23.07 -29.40
N VAL A 492 4.46 -21.81 -28.99
CA VAL A 492 5.13 -21.32 -27.78
C VAL A 492 4.54 -21.95 -26.49
N LEU A 493 3.23 -21.90 -26.34
CA LEU A 493 2.56 -22.48 -25.19
C LEU A 493 2.60 -23.99 -25.21
N THR A 494 2.29 -24.60 -26.36
CA THR A 494 2.26 -26.05 -26.52
C THR A 494 3.63 -26.68 -26.25
N GLU A 495 4.73 -26.07 -26.70
CA GLU A 495 6.09 -26.51 -26.38
C GLU A 495 6.45 -26.33 -24.89
N ALA A 496 6.02 -25.23 -24.27
CA ALA A 496 6.25 -24.99 -22.85
C ALA A 496 5.52 -26.04 -21.99
N VAL A 497 4.27 -26.37 -22.34
CA VAL A 497 3.49 -27.43 -21.66
C VAL A 497 4.12 -28.80 -21.90
N ALA A 498 4.58 -29.11 -23.11
CA ALA A 498 5.26 -30.39 -23.38
C ALA A 498 6.49 -30.56 -22.50
N LYS A 499 7.37 -29.58 -22.42
CA LYS A 499 8.55 -29.59 -21.53
C LYS A 499 8.18 -29.73 -20.05
N TRP A 500 7.13 -29.05 -19.62
CA TRP A 500 6.60 -29.19 -18.26
C TRP A 500 6.14 -30.62 -17.99
N ASN A 501 5.37 -31.22 -18.90
CA ASN A 501 4.86 -32.56 -18.76
C ASN A 501 6.00 -33.62 -18.72
N GLU A 502 7.07 -33.41 -19.48
CA GLU A 502 8.28 -34.27 -19.39
C GLU A 502 8.91 -34.23 -17.99
N CYS A 503 8.96 -33.08 -17.33
CA CYS A 503 9.43 -32.97 -15.93
C CYS A 503 8.47 -33.71 -14.99
N CYS A 504 7.17 -33.58 -15.17
CA CYS A 504 6.17 -34.28 -14.37
C CYS A 504 6.27 -35.82 -14.51
N GLU A 505 6.46 -36.32 -15.73
CA GLU A 505 6.64 -37.76 -15.98
C GLU A 505 7.88 -38.31 -15.32
N ARG A 506 8.98 -37.56 -15.29
CA ARG A 506 10.19 -37.94 -14.59
C ARG A 506 10.10 -37.80 -13.07
N GLY A 507 9.15 -37.01 -12.58
CA GLY A 507 9.06 -36.65 -11.16
C GLY A 507 10.24 -35.77 -10.69
N GLU A 508 10.93 -35.12 -11.63
CA GLU A 508 12.10 -34.28 -11.38
C GLU A 508 12.07 -33.03 -12.25
N ASP A 509 12.21 -31.88 -11.61
CA ASP A 509 12.25 -30.58 -12.25
C ASP A 509 13.71 -30.18 -12.55
N ASP A 510 14.07 -30.10 -13.83
CA ASP A 510 15.39 -29.68 -14.29
C ASP A 510 15.55 -28.18 -14.48
N PHE A 511 14.55 -27.41 -14.08
CA PHE A 511 14.60 -25.94 -14.11
C PHE A 511 15.62 -25.41 -13.09
N MET A 512 16.28 -24.28 -13.41
CA MET A 512 17.29 -23.65 -12.53
C MET A 512 16.80 -23.41 -11.09
N TYR A 513 15.48 -23.22 -10.92
CA TYR A 513 14.80 -23.07 -9.65
C TYR A 513 13.71 -24.14 -9.54
N PRO A 514 14.07 -25.38 -9.19
CA PRO A 514 13.17 -26.52 -9.27
C PRO A 514 12.02 -26.41 -8.29
N MET A 515 10.86 -26.86 -8.73
CA MET A 515 9.71 -27.07 -7.85
C MET A 515 9.86 -28.42 -7.12
N PRO A 516 9.30 -28.53 -5.91
CA PRO A 516 9.19 -29.82 -5.23
C PRO A 516 8.43 -30.84 -6.09
N PRO A 517 8.85 -32.14 -6.08
CA PRO A 517 8.21 -33.18 -6.88
C PRO A 517 6.69 -33.29 -6.67
N GLU A 518 6.22 -33.04 -5.45
CA GLU A 518 4.80 -33.07 -5.07
C GLU A 518 3.96 -31.96 -5.71
N TRP A 519 4.59 -31.00 -6.38
CA TRP A 519 3.93 -29.90 -7.11
C TRP A 519 3.99 -30.06 -8.62
N LEU A 520 4.65 -31.12 -9.09
CA LEU A 520 4.74 -31.41 -10.51
C LEU A 520 3.48 -32.13 -10.98
N HIS A 521 2.53 -31.39 -11.49
CA HIS A 521 1.27 -31.90 -12.04
C HIS A 521 1.23 -31.68 -13.54
N ALA A 522 1.09 -32.77 -14.29
CA ALA A 522 1.03 -32.71 -15.75
C ALA A 522 -0.26 -32.04 -16.25
N ILE A 523 -0.14 -31.27 -17.31
CA ILE A 523 -1.24 -30.56 -17.96
C ILE A 523 -1.66 -31.35 -19.18
N THR A 524 -2.66 -32.24 -19.02
CA THR A 524 -3.03 -33.23 -20.04
C THR A 524 -4.52 -33.37 -20.28
N LYS A 525 -5.37 -32.86 -19.39
CA LYS A 525 -6.82 -33.08 -19.43
C LYS A 525 -7.60 -31.81 -19.80
N PRO A 526 -8.29 -31.79 -20.92
CA PRO A 526 -9.18 -30.67 -21.25
C PRO A 526 -10.37 -30.58 -20.27
N PRO A 527 -10.94 -29.39 -20.05
CA PRO A 527 -10.50 -28.13 -20.60
C PRO A 527 -9.19 -27.63 -19.98
N PHE A 528 -8.40 -26.92 -20.79
CA PHE A 528 -7.21 -26.22 -20.36
C PHE A 528 -7.54 -24.78 -19.97
N TYR A 529 -6.86 -24.30 -18.95
CA TYR A 529 -7.08 -22.97 -18.39
C TYR A 529 -5.80 -22.15 -18.46
N GLY A 530 -5.97 -20.86 -18.68
CA GLY A 530 -4.84 -19.93 -18.63
C GLY A 530 -5.31 -18.48 -18.54
N CYS A 531 -4.54 -17.68 -17.85
CA CYS A 531 -4.77 -16.23 -17.80
C CYS A 531 -3.46 -15.47 -17.68
N ARG A 532 -3.50 -14.20 -18.07
CA ARG A 532 -2.43 -13.26 -17.78
C ARG A 532 -2.44 -12.91 -16.30
N ILE A 533 -1.25 -12.92 -15.71
CA ILE A 533 -1.02 -12.51 -14.33
C ILE A 533 0.04 -11.41 -14.28
N GLY A 534 0.16 -10.75 -13.15
CA GLY A 534 1.16 -9.71 -12.89
C GLY A 534 1.15 -9.33 -11.41
N GLY A 535 1.92 -8.32 -11.04
CA GLY A 535 1.88 -7.78 -9.68
C GLY A 535 0.50 -7.22 -9.35
N ASN A 536 0.18 -7.17 -8.07
CA ASN A 536 -1.02 -6.50 -7.58
C ASN A 536 -0.61 -5.16 -6.94
N LEU A 537 -1.16 -4.06 -7.45
CA LEU A 537 -0.76 -2.70 -7.06
C LEU A 537 -1.46 -2.30 -5.76
N TYR A 538 -0.67 -1.99 -4.72
CA TYR A 538 -1.15 -1.57 -3.40
C TYR A 538 -1.04 -0.06 -3.14
N GLY A 539 -0.18 0.63 -3.86
CA GLY A 539 -0.01 2.06 -3.69
C GLY A 539 0.93 2.66 -4.72
N THR A 540 0.72 3.93 -5.05
CA THR A 540 1.69 4.72 -5.78
C THR A 540 2.68 5.34 -4.80
N LYS A 541 3.97 5.31 -5.13
CA LYS A 541 5.04 5.99 -4.38
C LYS A 541 5.53 7.23 -5.13
N ALA A 542 5.16 7.35 -6.40
CA ALA A 542 5.24 8.61 -7.13
C ALA A 542 4.12 9.54 -6.68
N GLY A 543 4.43 10.81 -6.50
CA GLY A 543 3.51 11.83 -6.04
C GLY A 543 4.11 13.23 -6.18
N LEU A 544 3.46 14.21 -5.57
CA LEU A 544 3.95 15.59 -5.56
C LEU A 544 5.29 15.66 -4.81
N LEU A 545 6.25 16.43 -5.36
CA LEU A 545 7.48 16.73 -4.66
C LEU A 545 7.19 17.59 -3.42
N ILE A 546 7.69 17.14 -2.28
CA ILE A 546 7.60 17.86 -1.01
C ILE A 546 8.98 18.03 -0.37
N ASN A 547 9.13 19.01 0.50
CA ASN A 547 10.31 19.15 1.37
C ASN A 547 10.08 18.43 2.72
N ASP A 548 11.08 18.48 3.61
CA ASP A 548 11.04 17.92 4.96
C ASP A 548 10.06 18.63 5.92
N GLN A 549 9.42 19.73 5.48
CA GLN A 549 8.32 20.40 6.14
C GLN A 549 6.96 20.07 5.51
N MET A 550 6.88 19.06 4.68
CA MET A 550 5.65 18.63 3.97
C MET A 550 5.07 19.69 3.01
N GLN A 551 5.79 20.76 2.72
CA GLN A 551 5.37 21.78 1.77
C GLN A 551 5.59 21.30 0.34
N VAL A 552 4.60 21.52 -0.53
CA VAL A 552 4.70 21.17 -1.95
C VAL A 552 5.69 22.09 -2.67
N VAL A 553 6.60 21.51 -3.42
CA VAL A 553 7.64 22.21 -4.18
C VAL A 553 7.28 22.25 -5.65
N GLY A 554 7.39 23.42 -6.26
CA GLY A 554 7.10 23.63 -7.67
C GLY A 554 8.27 23.26 -8.58
N THR A 555 8.00 23.15 -9.89
CA THR A 555 8.99 22.86 -10.94
C THR A 555 10.10 23.93 -11.04
N ASN A 556 9.91 25.09 -10.42
CA ASN A 556 10.91 26.13 -10.27
C ASN A 556 11.81 25.96 -9.03
N GLY A 557 11.64 24.89 -8.27
CA GLY A 557 12.38 24.61 -7.04
C GLY A 557 11.96 25.41 -5.81
N LEU A 558 10.88 26.20 -5.90
CA LEU A 558 10.35 26.98 -4.80
C LEU A 558 9.11 26.32 -4.20
N VAL A 559 8.90 26.52 -2.91
CA VAL A 559 7.67 26.11 -2.23
C VAL A 559 6.46 26.82 -2.84
N ILE A 560 5.37 26.08 -3.04
CA ILE A 560 4.07 26.66 -3.39
C ILE A 560 3.41 27.13 -2.09
N PRO A 561 3.30 28.44 -1.83
CA PRO A 561 2.84 28.94 -0.54
C PRO A 561 1.41 28.47 -0.22
N GLY A 562 1.20 28.05 1.02
CA GLY A 562 -0.10 27.59 1.51
C GLY A 562 -0.50 26.18 1.05
N LEU A 563 0.39 25.43 0.38
CA LEU A 563 0.10 24.08 -0.11
C LEU A 563 1.01 23.02 0.52
N TYR A 564 0.39 22.01 1.12
CA TYR A 564 1.04 20.87 1.77
C TYR A 564 0.51 19.56 1.18
N ALA A 565 1.31 18.50 1.23
CA ALA A 565 0.86 17.18 0.82
C ALA A 565 1.43 16.07 1.70
N GLY A 566 0.58 15.08 1.98
CA GLY A 566 0.96 13.84 2.67
C GLY A 566 0.83 12.63 1.76
N TRP A 567 1.33 11.50 2.21
CA TRP A 567 1.30 10.27 1.41
C TRP A 567 -0.10 9.66 1.36
N HIS A 568 -0.49 9.11 0.23
CA HIS A 568 0.24 8.87 -1.05
C HIS A 568 0.04 9.97 -2.11
N THR A 569 -0.46 11.13 -1.76
CA THR A 569 -0.51 12.28 -2.68
C THR A 569 0.89 12.85 -2.91
N ALA A 570 1.73 12.86 -1.86
CA ALA A 570 3.15 13.18 -1.96
C ALA A 570 3.97 11.94 -2.36
N GLY A 571 5.10 12.16 -3.04
CA GLY A 571 6.05 11.16 -3.47
C GLY A 571 7.43 11.29 -2.83
N GLY A 572 8.35 10.43 -3.28
CA GLY A 572 9.78 10.54 -2.98
C GLY A 572 10.28 9.88 -1.70
N ALA A 573 9.40 9.48 -0.77
CA ALA A 573 9.81 8.81 0.46
C ALA A 573 10.45 7.44 0.26
N CYS A 574 10.17 6.80 -0.88
CA CYS A 574 10.72 5.49 -1.24
C CYS A 574 11.74 5.57 -2.39
N GLY A 575 12.23 6.75 -2.70
CA GLY A 575 13.16 6.96 -3.81
C GLY A 575 12.52 6.85 -5.19
N GLU A 576 13.38 6.93 -6.20
CA GLU A 576 13.02 6.80 -7.62
C GLU A 576 13.21 5.35 -8.09
N ASN A 577 12.38 4.90 -9.04
CA ASN A 577 12.46 3.56 -9.64
C ASN A 577 12.33 2.40 -8.63
N SER A 578 11.69 2.62 -7.50
CA SER A 578 11.39 1.61 -6.50
C SER A 578 10.03 0.96 -6.80
N TYR A 579 9.93 0.28 -7.93
CA TYR A 579 8.69 -0.38 -8.38
C TYR A 579 8.50 -1.78 -7.78
N ILE A 580 9.57 -2.31 -7.25
CA ILE A 580 9.52 -3.61 -6.59
C ILE A 580 9.02 -3.36 -5.19
N GLY A 581 7.98 -4.06 -4.83
CA GLY A 581 7.69 -4.25 -3.45
C GLY A 581 8.90 -4.92 -2.79
N ASP A 582 9.96 -4.14 -2.50
CA ASP A 582 10.72 -4.53 -1.35
C ASP A 582 9.74 -4.44 -0.20
N PRO A 583 9.19 -5.58 0.24
CA PRO A 583 8.14 -5.56 1.26
C PRO A 583 8.69 -5.01 2.56
N ILE A 584 10.01 -4.97 2.72
CA ILE A 584 10.63 -4.32 3.88
C ILE A 584 10.61 -2.82 3.70
N LEU A 585 11.17 -2.30 2.63
CA LEU A 585 11.24 -0.86 2.45
C LEU A 585 9.91 -0.28 2.01
N GLY A 586 9.16 -0.96 1.15
CA GLY A 586 7.81 -0.59 0.83
C GLY A 586 6.88 -0.65 2.06
N SER A 587 7.02 -1.67 2.92
CA SER A 587 6.23 -1.82 4.16
C SER A 587 6.81 -1.04 5.33
N LEU A 588 8.09 -0.79 5.37
CA LEU A 588 8.77 -0.15 6.50
C LEU A 588 8.81 1.34 6.40
N MET A 589 8.88 1.86 5.20
CA MET A 589 8.43 3.22 4.98
C MET A 589 6.90 3.28 5.05
N GLY A 590 6.25 2.09 5.05
CA GLY A 590 4.86 1.82 5.36
C GLY A 590 3.87 2.56 4.48
N ASP A 591 2.97 1.84 3.81
CA ASP A 591 1.88 2.53 3.10
C ASP A 591 0.99 3.29 4.08
N VAL A 592 0.45 2.57 5.04
CA VAL A 592 -0.47 3.12 6.05
C VAL A 592 0.27 3.93 7.10
N GLY A 593 1.41 3.42 7.60
CA GLY A 593 2.22 4.14 8.57
C GLY A 593 2.76 5.45 8.03
N LEU A 594 3.21 5.45 6.77
CA LEU A 594 3.67 6.65 6.09
C LEU A 594 2.53 7.65 5.89
N ALA A 595 1.31 7.18 5.57
CA ALA A 595 0.13 8.04 5.48
C ALA A 595 -0.20 8.66 6.86
N PHE A 596 -0.22 7.87 7.93
CA PHE A 596 -0.47 8.38 9.28
C PHE A 596 0.60 9.37 9.75
N CYS A 597 1.88 9.02 9.61
CA CYS A 597 3.00 9.89 9.97
C CYS A 597 3.00 11.17 9.12
N GLY A 598 2.82 11.04 7.81
CA GLY A 598 2.75 12.19 6.90
C GLY A 598 1.60 13.13 7.22
N GLY A 599 0.44 12.60 7.60
CA GLY A 599 -0.68 13.40 8.08
C GLY A 599 -0.34 14.17 9.36
N TYR A 600 0.24 13.50 10.35
CA TYR A 600 0.73 14.13 11.59
C TYR A 600 1.72 15.26 11.30
N LEU A 601 2.68 15.01 10.41
CA LEU A 601 3.68 16.00 10.00
C LEU A 601 3.04 17.18 9.25
N CYS A 602 2.12 16.93 8.31
CA CYS A 602 1.41 17.99 7.59
C CYS A 602 0.62 18.90 8.53
N GLY A 603 -0.16 18.30 9.46
CA GLY A 603 -0.93 19.07 10.43
C GLY A 603 -0.07 19.92 11.34
N THR A 604 1.07 19.36 11.81
CA THR A 604 2.05 20.08 12.63
C THR A 604 2.66 21.23 11.84
N SER A 605 3.24 20.94 10.67
CA SER A 605 3.96 21.95 9.88
C SER A 605 3.04 23.09 9.39
N ALA A 606 1.82 22.76 8.95
CA ALA A 606 0.87 23.77 8.50
C ALA A 606 0.54 24.78 9.61
N VAL A 607 0.34 24.32 10.84
CA VAL A 607 0.03 25.22 11.97
C VAL A 607 1.27 26.03 12.38
N GLU A 608 2.43 25.38 12.51
CA GLU A 608 3.66 26.04 12.93
C GLU A 608 4.10 27.12 11.95
N HIS A 609 4.06 26.85 10.64
CA HIS A 609 4.53 27.81 9.62
C HIS A 609 3.53 28.88 9.27
N GLU A 610 2.25 28.53 9.18
CA GLU A 610 1.24 29.44 8.61
C GLU A 610 0.44 30.22 9.68
N LEU A 611 0.33 29.67 10.90
CA LEU A 611 -0.48 30.29 11.94
C LEU A 611 0.37 30.82 13.12
N GLN A 612 1.45 30.13 13.48
CA GLN A 612 2.31 30.52 14.59
C GLN A 612 3.53 31.33 14.15
N GLY A 613 4.06 31.08 12.94
CA GLY A 613 5.14 31.86 12.35
C GLY A 613 4.75 33.29 11.90
N ALA A 614 3.46 33.57 11.85
CA ALA A 614 2.90 34.90 11.55
C ALA A 614 2.81 35.80 12.78
N LYS A 615 3.22 35.33 13.97
CA LYS A 615 3.34 36.11 15.19
C LYS A 615 4.79 36.54 15.41
#